data_6caa774bbbc428cf1cd122b28d9c9209
#
_entry.id   6caa774bbbc428cf1cd122b28d9c9209
#
_cell.length_a   1.000
_cell.length_b   1.000
_cell.length_c   1.000
_cell.angle_alpha   90.00
_cell.angle_beta   90.00
_cell.angle_gamma   90.00
#
_symmetry.space_group_name_H-M   'P 1'
#
loop_
_entity.id
_entity.type
_entity.pdbx_description
1 polymer ?
#
loop_
_entity_poly.entity_id
_entity_poly.type
_entity_poly.pdbx_seq_one_letter_code
_entity_poly.pdbx_strand_id
1 'polypeptide(L)'
;MMKPETSAMEQTSSEILEKAIAFGNNGINLIGRMFIPVNASKHNRVPAAVLCHGYGSDQAIFEDSARELAAEGIATLTFDFRGHGSSEGELDGSIVDDVMDAWDYLHDQPEVDHKRMGLIGHSMGAFSAILAAGKLRKAKVLVALACPGEINNPIAVNPRHIFHPALKWGITMIFKIVQRTHKLEVRVNWKKFIAFWPKMKPSRALADLDNCSKLFVFCLGDPAAPYNKFLYSYGMASEPKRVMVYTGNHDTPLEEGMLRSQWQKWTVGALHGRHPY
;
A
#
# COMPACT_ATOMS: atom_id res chain seq x y z
N MET A 1 22.09 -53.77 7.51
CA MET A 1 21.04 -52.97 8.13
C MET A 1 21.60 -51.54 8.23
N MET A 2 21.34 -50.73 7.22
CA MET A 2 21.70 -49.33 7.23
C MET A 2 20.54 -48.54 7.86
N LYS A 3 20.83 -47.72 8.88
CA LYS A 3 19.88 -46.77 9.46
C LYS A 3 19.72 -45.59 8.48
N PRO A 4 18.51 -45.07 8.27
CA PRO A 4 18.36 -43.83 7.53
C PRO A 4 18.80 -42.64 8.41
N GLU A 5 19.73 -41.86 7.92
CA GLU A 5 20.04 -40.51 8.45
C GLU A 5 18.84 -39.60 8.16
N THR A 6 18.16 -39.22 9.24
CA THR A 6 17.18 -38.15 9.22
C THR A 6 17.95 -36.83 9.15
N SER A 7 18.04 -36.26 7.97
CA SER A 7 18.45 -34.88 7.77
C SER A 7 17.39 -33.98 8.46
N ALA A 8 17.76 -33.45 9.60
CA ALA A 8 17.04 -32.36 10.23
C ALA A 8 17.17 -31.14 9.34
N MET A 9 16.08 -30.73 8.69
CA MET A 9 15.98 -29.38 8.14
C MET A 9 16.04 -28.42 9.33
N GLU A 10 17.17 -27.76 9.52
CA GLU A 10 17.28 -26.56 10.35
C GLU A 10 16.32 -25.51 9.76
N GLN A 11 15.19 -25.30 10.42
CA GLN A 11 14.43 -24.08 10.28
C GLN A 11 15.30 -22.94 10.85
N THR A 12 16.05 -22.29 10.00
CA THR A 12 16.61 -20.98 10.31
C THR A 12 15.43 -20.03 10.47
N SER A 13 15.00 -19.79 11.72
CA SER A 13 14.17 -18.63 12.03
C SER A 13 14.99 -17.41 11.63
N SER A 14 14.61 -16.77 10.52
CA SER A 14 15.21 -15.49 10.13
C SER A 14 14.85 -14.49 11.22
N GLU A 15 15.84 -14.16 12.05
CA GLU A 15 15.66 -13.15 13.09
C GLU A 15 15.37 -11.81 12.42
N ILE A 16 14.34 -11.11 12.91
CA ILE A 16 13.89 -9.82 12.43
C ILE A 16 14.02 -8.82 13.55
N LEU A 17 14.64 -7.68 13.27
CA LEU A 17 14.66 -6.55 14.19
C LEU A 17 13.41 -5.71 13.97
N GLU A 18 12.56 -5.59 14.99
CA GLU A 18 11.39 -4.71 15.00
C GLU A 18 11.73 -3.41 15.73
N LYS A 19 11.32 -2.28 15.15
CA LYS A 19 11.61 -0.95 15.67
C LYS A 19 10.39 -0.05 15.55
N ALA A 20 9.86 0.42 16.69
CA ALA A 20 8.89 1.49 16.72
C ALA A 20 9.55 2.80 16.28
N ILE A 21 8.84 3.55 15.41
CA ILE A 21 9.36 4.79 14.83
C ILE A 21 8.31 5.89 14.88
N ALA A 22 8.79 7.12 14.90
CA ALA A 22 7.99 8.31 14.68
C ALA A 22 8.72 9.17 13.64
N PHE A 23 7.98 9.64 12.66
CA PHE A 23 8.51 10.45 11.56
C PHE A 23 7.42 11.39 11.04
N GLY A 24 7.75 12.23 10.10
CA GLY A 24 6.80 13.12 9.45
C GLY A 24 7.42 14.46 9.16
N ASN A 25 6.66 15.28 8.47
CA ASN A 25 7.05 16.60 8.03
C ASN A 25 5.92 17.60 8.32
N ASN A 26 6.18 18.89 8.25
CA ASN A 26 5.18 19.96 8.39
C ASN A 26 4.39 19.93 9.72
N GLY A 27 4.99 19.46 10.81
CA GLY A 27 4.40 19.50 12.16
C GLY A 27 3.35 18.42 12.42
N ILE A 28 3.30 17.37 11.60
CA ILE A 28 2.49 16.17 11.85
C ILE A 28 3.44 15.00 12.14
N ASN A 29 3.21 14.34 13.27
CA ASN A 29 3.96 13.17 13.69
C ASN A 29 3.21 11.90 13.29
N LEU A 30 3.80 11.10 12.41
CA LEU A 30 3.30 9.81 11.96
C LEU A 30 3.98 8.70 12.77
N ILE A 31 3.19 7.75 13.22
CA ILE A 31 3.67 6.61 14.02
C ILE A 31 3.72 5.37 13.13
N GLY A 32 4.80 4.62 13.24
CA GLY A 32 5.00 3.43 12.43
C GLY A 32 5.90 2.38 13.09
N ARG A 33 6.13 1.31 12.36
CA ARG A 33 7.06 0.24 12.71
C ARG A 33 7.92 -0.14 11.51
N MET A 34 9.18 -0.40 11.78
CA MET A 34 10.09 -1.01 10.82
C MET A 34 10.38 -2.46 11.22
N PHE A 35 10.50 -3.30 10.20
CA PHE A 35 10.89 -4.69 10.29
C PHE A 35 12.12 -4.87 9.39
N ILE A 36 13.26 -5.16 10.00
CA ILE A 36 14.56 -5.16 9.33
C ILE A 36 15.17 -6.56 9.45
N PRO A 37 15.59 -7.19 8.34
CA PRO A 37 16.37 -8.44 8.39
C PRO A 37 17.62 -8.25 9.23
N VAL A 38 17.90 -9.15 10.17
CA VAL A 38 19.06 -9.04 11.11
C VAL A 38 20.40 -8.93 10.36
N ASN A 39 20.50 -9.55 9.20
CA ASN A 39 21.71 -9.49 8.37
C ASN A 39 21.84 -8.19 7.54
N ALA A 40 20.85 -7.31 7.57
CA ALA A 40 20.89 -6.03 6.89
C ALA A 40 21.81 -5.04 7.61
N SER A 41 22.60 -4.29 6.88
CA SER A 41 23.52 -3.28 7.43
C SER A 41 23.92 -2.28 6.34
N LYS A 42 24.63 -1.22 6.71
CA LYS A 42 25.21 -0.27 5.75
C LYS A 42 26.16 -0.91 4.73
N HIS A 43 26.71 -2.09 5.02
CA HIS A 43 27.59 -2.85 4.13
C HIS A 43 26.85 -3.99 3.41
N ASN A 44 25.68 -4.37 3.88
CA ASN A 44 24.80 -5.38 3.27
C ASN A 44 23.39 -4.82 3.17
N ARG A 45 23.19 -3.90 2.23
CA ARG A 45 21.91 -3.22 2.02
C ARG A 45 20.89 -4.14 1.38
N VAL A 46 19.66 -4.11 1.89
CA VAL A 46 18.55 -4.94 1.43
C VAL A 46 17.50 -4.11 0.69
N PRO A 47 16.70 -4.72 -0.20
CA PRO A 47 15.52 -4.08 -0.75
C PRO A 47 14.58 -3.61 0.36
N ALA A 48 13.69 -2.65 0.05
CA ALA A 48 12.77 -2.16 1.06
C ALA A 48 11.38 -1.85 0.49
N ALA A 49 10.36 -1.84 1.34
CA ALA A 49 8.99 -1.48 0.97
C ALA A 49 8.26 -0.72 2.07
N VAL A 50 7.51 0.32 1.68
CA VAL A 50 6.52 0.98 2.54
C VAL A 50 5.17 0.33 2.34
N LEU A 51 4.47 0.00 3.44
CA LEU A 51 3.16 -0.65 3.46
C LEU A 51 2.10 0.34 4.00
N CYS A 52 1.05 0.55 3.21
CA CYS A 52 0.06 1.61 3.40
C CYS A 52 -1.34 1.02 3.62
N HIS A 53 -1.92 1.20 4.81
CA HIS A 53 -3.22 0.64 5.20
C HIS A 53 -4.43 1.35 4.55
N GLY A 54 -5.62 0.74 4.64
CA GLY A 54 -6.88 1.27 4.14
C GLY A 54 -7.55 2.30 5.06
N TYR A 55 -8.63 2.93 4.58
CA TYR A 55 -9.45 3.83 5.37
C TYR A 55 -10.08 3.11 6.57
N GLY A 56 -9.95 3.69 7.75
CA GLY A 56 -10.51 3.13 8.98
C GLY A 56 -9.73 1.97 9.59
N SER A 57 -8.58 1.65 9.02
CA SER A 57 -7.62 0.68 9.53
C SER A 57 -6.42 1.40 10.15
N ASP A 58 -5.41 0.65 10.55
CA ASP A 58 -4.13 1.14 11.06
C ASP A 58 -2.97 0.27 10.54
N GLN A 59 -1.75 0.55 10.98
CA GLN A 59 -0.54 -0.15 10.57
C GLN A 59 -0.56 -1.64 10.89
N ALA A 60 -1.30 -2.09 11.93
CA ALA A 60 -1.28 -3.48 12.38
C ALA A 60 -1.78 -4.46 11.31
N ILE A 61 -2.65 -4.01 10.40
CA ILE A 61 -3.17 -4.87 9.32
C ILE A 61 -2.06 -5.42 8.39
N PHE A 62 -0.91 -4.76 8.38
CA PHE A 62 0.24 -5.17 7.57
C PHE A 62 1.38 -5.78 8.37
N GLU A 63 1.29 -5.88 9.71
CA GLU A 63 2.43 -6.34 10.53
C GLU A 63 2.90 -7.76 10.17
N ASP A 64 1.95 -8.69 9.97
CA ASP A 64 2.30 -10.05 9.55
C ASP A 64 2.98 -10.05 8.17
N SER A 65 2.41 -9.32 7.21
CA SER A 65 3.01 -9.19 5.89
C SER A 65 4.38 -8.53 5.92
N ALA A 66 4.57 -7.55 6.80
CA ALA A 66 5.84 -6.87 6.99
C ALA A 66 6.92 -7.81 7.56
N ARG A 67 6.56 -8.65 8.57
CA ARG A 67 7.45 -9.67 9.12
C ARG A 67 7.80 -10.73 8.08
N GLU A 68 6.80 -11.22 7.33
CA GLU A 68 7.00 -12.22 6.29
C GLU A 68 7.92 -11.71 5.18
N LEU A 69 7.76 -10.47 4.73
CA LEU A 69 8.66 -9.83 3.77
C LEU A 69 10.06 -9.60 4.33
N ALA A 70 10.17 -9.24 5.62
CA ALA A 70 11.46 -9.07 6.27
C ALA A 70 12.21 -10.41 6.41
N ALA A 71 11.50 -11.51 6.66
CA ALA A 71 12.06 -12.87 6.64
C ALA A 71 12.62 -13.25 5.25
N GLU A 72 12.05 -12.71 4.17
CA GLU A 72 12.52 -12.88 2.79
C GLU A 72 13.61 -11.85 2.40
N GLY A 73 14.15 -11.11 3.37
CA GLY A 73 15.26 -10.18 3.15
C GLY A 73 14.87 -8.80 2.64
N ILE A 74 13.65 -8.34 2.89
CA ILE A 74 13.16 -7.01 2.49
C ILE A 74 12.87 -6.18 3.75
N ALA A 75 13.57 -5.08 3.96
CA ALA A 75 13.22 -4.16 5.04
C ALA A 75 11.85 -3.52 4.77
N THR A 76 10.97 -3.50 5.76
CA THR A 76 9.62 -2.96 5.60
C THR A 76 9.30 -1.89 6.63
N LEU A 77 8.43 -0.96 6.24
CA LEU A 77 7.89 0.09 7.09
C LEU A 77 6.37 0.10 6.97
N THR A 78 5.68 -0.11 8.09
CA THR A 78 4.23 0.12 8.24
C THR A 78 4.01 1.38 9.04
N PHE A 79 2.93 2.13 8.78
CA PHE A 79 2.64 3.35 9.52
C PHE A 79 1.15 3.65 9.53
N ASP A 80 0.70 4.43 10.51
CA ASP A 80 -0.64 4.99 10.57
C ASP A 80 -0.69 6.28 9.75
N PHE A 81 -1.61 6.37 8.79
CA PHE A 81 -1.87 7.64 8.09
C PHE A 81 -2.33 8.73 9.07
N ARG A 82 -2.11 10.00 8.71
CA ARG A 82 -2.70 11.12 9.46
C ARG A 82 -4.18 10.87 9.77
N GLY A 83 -4.58 11.15 11.00
CA GLY A 83 -5.96 10.97 11.43
C GLY A 83 -6.36 9.53 11.73
N HIS A 84 -5.47 8.54 11.57
CA HIS A 84 -5.68 7.13 11.91
C HIS A 84 -4.78 6.70 13.06
N GLY A 85 -5.15 5.63 13.74
CA GLY A 85 -4.35 5.00 14.77
C GLY A 85 -3.71 5.99 15.74
N SER A 86 -2.41 5.86 15.96
CA SER A 86 -1.61 6.69 16.86
C SER A 86 -1.00 7.93 16.19
N SER A 87 -1.13 8.10 14.87
CA SER A 87 -0.62 9.26 14.14
C SER A 87 -1.44 10.52 14.40
N GLU A 88 -0.78 11.66 14.37
CA GLU A 88 -1.42 12.96 14.56
C GLU A 88 -2.22 13.44 13.32
N GLY A 89 -2.84 14.60 13.43
CA GLY A 89 -3.54 15.29 12.35
C GLY A 89 -4.92 14.75 12.04
N GLU A 90 -5.41 15.14 10.88
CA GLU A 90 -6.72 14.74 10.34
C GLU A 90 -6.54 14.24 8.90
N LEU A 91 -7.28 13.20 8.54
CA LEU A 91 -7.35 12.73 7.16
C LEU A 91 -7.84 13.88 6.25
N ASP A 92 -7.00 14.26 5.32
CA ASP A 92 -7.30 15.33 4.35
C ASP A 92 -6.68 15.01 2.97
N GLY A 93 -6.43 16.01 2.16
CA GLY A 93 -5.81 15.83 0.85
C GLY A 93 -4.32 15.50 0.85
N SER A 94 -3.66 15.56 2.01
CA SER A 94 -2.22 15.39 2.12
C SER A 94 -1.78 13.95 2.45
N ILE A 95 -2.69 12.97 2.39
CA ILE A 95 -2.36 11.54 2.63
C ILE A 95 -1.28 10.99 1.69
N VAL A 96 -1.13 11.59 0.52
CA VAL A 96 -0.06 11.22 -0.43
C VAL A 96 1.30 11.66 0.10
N ASP A 97 1.33 12.79 0.82
CA ASP A 97 2.56 13.32 1.41
C ASP A 97 3.00 12.43 2.59
N ASP A 98 2.05 11.80 3.34
CA ASP A 98 2.38 10.80 4.37
C ASP A 98 3.13 9.59 3.79
N VAL A 99 2.73 9.12 2.61
CA VAL A 99 3.45 8.04 1.91
C VAL A 99 4.84 8.49 1.48
N MET A 100 4.98 9.74 1.05
CA MET A 100 6.29 10.30 0.67
C MET A 100 7.20 10.47 1.88
N ASP A 101 6.68 10.93 3.01
CA ASP A 101 7.41 11.05 4.27
C ASP A 101 7.88 9.66 4.76
N ALA A 102 7.01 8.65 4.67
CA ALA A 102 7.36 7.26 4.99
C ALA A 102 8.43 6.68 4.04
N TRP A 103 8.32 7.02 2.74
CA TRP A 103 9.34 6.66 1.75
C TRP A 103 10.69 7.30 2.08
N ASP A 104 10.73 8.59 2.35
CA ASP A 104 11.95 9.32 2.64
C ASP A 104 12.58 8.81 3.94
N TYR A 105 11.78 8.58 4.98
CA TYR A 105 12.26 7.98 6.23
C TYR A 105 12.92 6.61 6.00
N LEU A 106 12.28 5.72 5.23
CA LEU A 106 12.81 4.39 4.91
C LEU A 106 14.05 4.48 4.01
N HIS A 107 14.03 5.37 3.03
CA HIS A 107 15.15 5.63 2.12
C HIS A 107 16.42 6.05 2.87
N ASP A 108 16.30 6.84 3.93
CA ASP A 108 17.43 7.35 4.69
C ASP A 108 18.04 6.33 5.67
N GLN A 109 17.45 5.12 5.77
CA GLN A 109 18.01 4.09 6.62
C GLN A 109 19.28 3.48 6.01
N PRO A 110 20.37 3.32 6.80
CA PRO A 110 21.65 2.84 6.28
C PRO A 110 21.60 1.42 5.74
N GLU A 111 20.64 0.60 6.17
CA GLU A 111 20.44 -0.79 5.76
C GLU A 111 19.71 -0.92 4.42
N VAL A 112 19.12 0.16 3.89
CA VAL A 112 18.24 0.13 2.72
C VAL A 112 19.01 0.34 1.42
N ASP A 113 18.73 -0.50 0.42
CA ASP A 113 19.15 -0.27 -0.95
C ASP A 113 18.17 0.66 -1.66
N HIS A 114 18.55 1.90 -1.80
CA HIS A 114 17.77 2.97 -2.41
C HIS A 114 17.33 2.71 -3.86
N LYS A 115 17.98 1.74 -4.54
CA LYS A 115 17.66 1.36 -5.92
C LYS A 115 16.60 0.25 -6.00
N ARG A 116 16.27 -0.38 -4.88
CA ARG A 116 15.34 -1.51 -4.79
C ARG A 116 14.26 -1.24 -3.74
N MET A 117 13.52 -0.15 -3.92
CA MET A 117 12.43 0.22 -3.02
C MET A 117 11.07 0.12 -3.72
N GLY A 118 10.06 -0.27 -2.95
CA GLY A 118 8.68 -0.44 -3.42
C GLY A 118 7.64 0.21 -2.50
N LEU A 119 6.42 0.30 -3.03
CA LEU A 119 5.22 0.72 -2.32
C LEU A 119 4.18 -0.39 -2.41
N ILE A 120 3.58 -0.72 -1.29
CA ILE A 120 2.49 -1.70 -1.18
C ILE A 120 1.34 -1.02 -0.46
N GLY A 121 0.14 -1.09 -1.01
CA GLY A 121 -1.00 -0.46 -0.36
C GLY A 121 -2.27 -1.28 -0.49
N HIS A 122 -3.17 -1.10 0.48
CA HIS A 122 -4.51 -1.67 0.48
C HIS A 122 -5.54 -0.56 0.43
N SER A 123 -6.55 -0.68 -0.43
CA SER A 123 -7.69 0.25 -0.50
C SER A 123 -7.25 1.72 -0.65
N MET A 124 -7.56 2.60 0.31
CA MET A 124 -7.09 3.99 0.37
C MET A 124 -5.55 4.06 0.30
N GLY A 125 -4.85 3.14 0.99
CA GLY A 125 -3.39 3.05 0.94
C GLY A 125 -2.87 2.69 -0.45
N ALA A 126 -3.54 1.79 -1.19
CA ALA A 126 -3.19 1.48 -2.57
C ALA A 126 -3.34 2.70 -3.48
N PHE A 127 -4.43 3.43 -3.33
CA PHE A 127 -4.69 4.67 -4.06
C PHE A 127 -3.62 5.73 -3.77
N SER A 128 -3.26 5.91 -2.50
CA SER A 128 -2.22 6.85 -2.05
C SER A 128 -0.83 6.43 -2.54
N ALA A 129 -0.51 5.14 -2.48
CA ALA A 129 0.75 4.57 -2.97
C ALA A 129 0.94 4.79 -4.49
N ILE A 130 -0.12 4.61 -5.29
CA ILE A 130 -0.09 4.90 -6.73
C ILE A 130 0.26 6.37 -6.99
N LEU A 131 -0.41 7.29 -6.29
CA LEU A 131 -0.18 8.72 -6.46
C LEU A 131 1.22 9.14 -5.99
N ALA A 132 1.70 8.58 -4.88
CA ALA A 132 3.05 8.81 -4.38
C ALA A 132 4.10 8.26 -5.35
N ALA A 133 3.91 7.04 -5.89
CA ALA A 133 4.80 6.48 -6.91
C ALA A 133 4.92 7.39 -8.12
N GLY A 134 3.79 7.95 -8.60
CA GLY A 134 3.76 8.89 -9.72
C GLY A 134 4.52 10.21 -9.44
N LYS A 135 4.51 10.70 -8.20
CA LYS A 135 5.29 11.87 -7.77
C LYS A 135 6.78 11.52 -7.62
N LEU A 136 7.10 10.42 -6.95
CA LEU A 136 8.46 9.99 -6.65
C LEU A 136 9.23 9.55 -7.91
N ARG A 137 8.58 8.84 -8.83
CA ARG A 137 9.18 8.22 -10.05
C ARG A 137 10.41 7.35 -9.79
N LYS A 138 10.60 6.92 -8.55
CA LYS A 138 11.76 6.12 -8.08
C LYS A 138 11.39 4.72 -7.62
N ALA A 139 10.09 4.47 -7.36
CA ALA A 139 9.62 3.16 -6.94
C ALA A 139 9.88 2.11 -8.02
N LYS A 140 10.48 0.98 -7.63
CA LYS A 140 10.78 -0.16 -8.51
C LYS A 140 9.63 -1.16 -8.53
N VAL A 141 8.86 -1.20 -7.46
CA VAL A 141 7.71 -2.08 -7.28
C VAL A 141 6.54 -1.29 -6.72
N LEU A 142 5.37 -1.54 -7.26
CA LEU A 142 4.09 -1.03 -6.77
C LEU A 142 3.09 -2.18 -6.69
N VAL A 143 2.59 -2.46 -5.49
CA VAL A 143 1.52 -3.45 -5.27
C VAL A 143 0.28 -2.73 -4.78
N ALA A 144 -0.81 -2.86 -5.51
CA ALA A 144 -2.09 -2.23 -5.20
C ALA A 144 -3.15 -3.32 -4.93
N LEU A 145 -3.47 -3.50 -3.64
CA LEU A 145 -4.44 -4.48 -3.15
C LEU A 145 -5.79 -3.80 -2.99
N ALA A 146 -6.83 -4.34 -3.60
CA ALA A 146 -8.21 -3.83 -3.51
C ALA A 146 -8.32 -2.31 -3.74
N CYS A 147 -7.59 -1.78 -4.73
CA CYS A 147 -7.54 -0.35 -4.99
C CYS A 147 -8.88 0.16 -5.53
N PRO A 148 -9.49 1.20 -4.91
CA PRO A 148 -10.71 1.79 -5.43
C PRO A 148 -10.47 2.46 -6.79
N GLY A 149 -11.50 2.44 -7.64
CA GLY A 149 -11.45 3.08 -8.94
C GLY A 149 -11.39 4.61 -8.86
N GLU A 150 -10.92 5.22 -9.91
CA GLU A 150 -10.89 6.69 -10.06
C GLU A 150 -12.32 7.25 -10.12
N ILE A 151 -12.66 8.22 -9.27
CA ILE A 151 -14.02 8.82 -9.21
C ILE A 151 -14.33 9.56 -10.51
N ASN A 152 -13.34 10.15 -11.13
CA ASN A 152 -13.47 10.89 -12.40
C ASN A 152 -13.22 10.00 -13.62
N ASN A 153 -13.43 8.71 -13.51
CA ASN A 153 -13.36 7.82 -14.67
C ASN A 153 -14.37 8.29 -15.75
N PRO A 154 -13.93 8.71 -16.93
CA PRO A 154 -14.82 9.23 -17.97
C PRO A 154 -15.83 8.20 -18.48
N ILE A 155 -15.58 6.89 -18.21
CA ILE A 155 -16.49 5.80 -18.55
C ILE A 155 -17.61 5.65 -17.50
N ALA A 156 -17.35 6.02 -16.25
CA ALA A 156 -18.25 5.75 -15.13
C ALA A 156 -19.13 6.92 -14.70
N VAL A 157 -18.70 8.16 -14.89
CA VAL A 157 -19.41 9.35 -14.38
C VAL A 157 -19.24 10.53 -15.32
N ASN A 158 -20.36 11.20 -15.68
CA ASN A 158 -20.29 12.45 -16.44
C ASN A 158 -19.55 13.51 -15.59
N PRO A 159 -18.45 14.11 -16.10
CA PRO A 159 -17.62 15.06 -15.35
C PRO A 159 -18.38 16.26 -14.78
N ARG A 160 -19.50 16.67 -15.42
CA ARG A 160 -20.32 17.79 -14.97
C ARG A 160 -21.02 17.53 -13.63
N HIS A 161 -21.25 16.28 -13.25
CA HIS A 161 -21.94 15.92 -12.00
C HIS A 161 -21.01 15.80 -10.78
N ILE A 162 -19.71 15.62 -11.00
CA ILE A 162 -18.73 15.38 -9.91
C ILE A 162 -18.54 16.62 -9.02
N PHE A 163 -18.67 17.79 -9.60
CA PHE A 163 -18.54 19.06 -8.87
C PHE A 163 -19.86 19.52 -8.25
N HIS A 164 -20.96 18.77 -8.43
CA HIS A 164 -22.26 19.15 -7.88
C HIS A 164 -22.25 19.04 -6.34
N PRO A 165 -22.70 20.08 -5.60
CA PRO A 165 -22.71 20.09 -4.14
C PRO A 165 -23.43 18.89 -3.53
N ALA A 166 -24.54 18.42 -4.14
CA ALA A 166 -25.31 17.28 -3.67
C ALA A 166 -24.50 15.96 -3.71
N LEU A 167 -23.65 15.75 -4.75
CA LEU A 167 -22.80 14.56 -4.81
C LEU A 167 -21.70 14.58 -3.74
N LYS A 168 -21.10 15.74 -3.49
CA LYS A 168 -20.13 15.93 -2.40
C LYS A 168 -20.77 15.66 -1.05
N TRP A 169 -21.96 16.17 -0.84
CA TRP A 169 -22.73 15.92 0.38
C TRP A 169 -23.05 14.43 0.53
N GLY A 170 -23.54 13.77 -0.53
CA GLY A 170 -23.83 12.34 -0.55
C GLY A 170 -22.62 11.47 -0.21
N ILE A 171 -21.47 11.74 -0.82
CA ILE A 171 -20.20 11.05 -0.53
C ILE A 171 -19.82 11.24 0.94
N THR A 172 -19.88 12.47 1.46
CA THR A 172 -19.60 12.75 2.88
C THR A 172 -20.52 11.98 3.81
N MET A 173 -21.81 11.92 3.49
CA MET A 173 -22.79 11.19 4.30
C MET A 173 -22.52 9.69 4.29
N ILE A 174 -22.20 9.11 3.15
CA ILE A 174 -21.84 7.68 3.03
C ILE A 174 -20.64 7.38 3.93
N PHE A 175 -19.54 8.15 3.83
CA PHE A 175 -18.36 7.94 4.66
C PHE A 175 -18.66 8.09 6.15
N LYS A 176 -19.47 9.09 6.55
CA LYS A 176 -19.88 9.26 7.96
C LYS A 176 -20.75 8.11 8.45
N ILE A 177 -21.64 7.60 7.60
CA ILE A 177 -22.46 6.42 7.95
C ILE A 177 -21.55 5.20 8.12
N VAL A 178 -20.65 4.91 7.18
CA VAL A 178 -19.69 3.81 7.27
C VAL A 178 -18.84 3.95 8.53
N GLN A 179 -18.29 5.12 8.78
CA GLN A 179 -17.47 5.40 9.97
C GLN A 179 -18.27 5.12 11.26
N ARG A 180 -19.53 5.56 11.34
CA ARG A 180 -20.38 5.34 12.50
C ARG A 180 -20.81 3.88 12.66
N THR A 181 -21.19 3.22 11.56
CA THR A 181 -21.67 1.83 11.55
C THR A 181 -20.57 0.86 11.94
N HIS A 182 -19.36 1.09 11.46
CA HIS A 182 -18.18 0.23 11.72
C HIS A 182 -17.33 0.74 12.91
N LYS A 183 -17.79 1.80 13.62
CA LYS A 183 -17.08 2.41 14.77
C LYS A 183 -15.63 2.78 14.45
N LEU A 184 -15.36 3.27 13.24
CA LEU A 184 -14.02 3.62 12.79
C LEU A 184 -13.55 4.91 13.49
N GLU A 185 -12.41 4.84 14.15
CA GLU A 185 -11.78 5.97 14.86
C GLU A 185 -10.89 6.78 13.92
N VAL A 186 -11.47 7.43 12.92
CA VAL A 186 -10.74 8.27 11.96
C VAL A 186 -11.10 9.74 12.19
N ARG A 187 -10.09 10.57 12.41
CA ARG A 187 -10.23 12.03 12.46
C ARG A 187 -10.15 12.58 11.03
N VAL A 188 -11.24 13.18 10.53
CA VAL A 188 -11.34 13.58 9.11
C VAL A 188 -11.65 15.06 8.96
N ASN A 189 -10.83 15.77 8.22
CA ASN A 189 -11.14 17.10 7.71
C ASN A 189 -11.96 16.98 6.41
N TRP A 190 -13.27 16.83 6.57
CA TRP A 190 -14.18 16.57 5.45
C TRP A 190 -14.11 17.63 4.35
N LYS A 191 -13.93 18.90 4.72
CA LYS A 191 -13.86 20.00 3.76
C LYS A 191 -12.65 19.85 2.85
N LYS A 192 -11.48 19.59 3.41
CA LYS A 192 -10.22 19.39 2.65
C LYS A 192 -10.25 18.07 1.88
N PHE A 193 -10.65 16.98 2.52
CA PHE A 193 -10.68 15.64 1.92
C PHE A 193 -11.54 15.61 0.66
N ILE A 194 -12.78 16.13 0.72
CA ILE A 194 -13.69 16.15 -0.43
C ILE A 194 -13.23 17.13 -1.52
N ALA A 195 -12.58 18.22 -1.16
CA ALA A 195 -12.02 19.15 -2.15
C ALA A 195 -10.83 18.54 -2.92
N PHE A 196 -10.11 17.61 -2.29
CA PHE A 196 -8.93 16.97 -2.87
C PHE A 196 -9.27 15.71 -3.69
N TRP A 197 -10.18 14.87 -3.21
CA TRP A 197 -10.50 13.58 -3.81
C TRP A 197 -10.75 13.62 -5.34
N PRO A 198 -11.52 14.56 -5.91
CA PRO A 198 -11.73 14.63 -7.34
C PRO A 198 -10.50 15.01 -8.17
N LYS A 199 -9.45 15.51 -7.53
CA LYS A 199 -8.20 15.90 -8.18
C LYS A 199 -7.22 14.73 -8.30
N MET A 200 -7.46 13.66 -7.57
CA MET A 200 -6.64 12.47 -7.59
C MET A 200 -6.84 11.68 -8.88
N LYS A 201 -5.76 11.46 -9.61
CA LYS A 201 -5.74 10.83 -10.92
C LYS A 201 -4.78 9.64 -10.94
N PRO A 202 -5.14 8.49 -10.34
CA PRO A 202 -4.28 7.31 -10.39
C PRO A 202 -3.96 6.86 -11.82
N SER A 203 -4.88 6.99 -12.77
CA SER A 203 -4.64 6.68 -14.18
C SER A 203 -3.45 7.45 -14.75
N ARG A 204 -3.34 8.75 -14.46
CA ARG A 204 -2.22 9.57 -14.92
C ARG A 204 -0.92 9.19 -14.24
N ALA A 205 -0.95 8.95 -12.92
CA ALA A 205 0.22 8.52 -12.18
C ALA A 205 0.78 7.20 -12.72
N LEU A 206 -0.10 6.24 -13.02
CA LEU A 206 0.26 4.93 -13.56
C LEU A 206 0.81 4.96 -14.99
N ALA A 207 0.33 5.91 -15.81
CA ALA A 207 0.79 6.06 -17.20
C ALA A 207 2.28 6.43 -17.30
N ASP A 208 2.79 7.13 -16.29
CA ASP A 208 4.16 7.67 -16.26
C ASP A 208 5.16 6.79 -15.47
N LEU A 209 4.80 5.56 -15.10
CA LEU A 209 5.62 4.65 -14.26
C LEU A 209 6.31 3.54 -15.06
N ASP A 210 7.07 3.88 -16.10
CA ASP A 210 7.69 2.92 -17.02
C ASP A 210 8.73 1.99 -16.35
N ASN A 211 9.46 2.47 -15.34
CA ASN A 211 10.53 1.73 -14.66
C ASN A 211 10.07 1.10 -13.33
N CYS A 212 8.77 0.86 -13.17
CA CYS A 212 8.15 0.31 -11.98
C CYS A 212 7.37 -0.96 -12.35
N SER A 213 7.69 -2.09 -11.74
CA SER A 213 6.88 -3.30 -11.85
C SER A 213 5.60 -3.15 -11.01
N LYS A 214 4.44 -3.32 -11.65
CA LYS A 214 3.14 -3.07 -11.04
C LYS A 214 2.33 -4.35 -10.90
N LEU A 215 1.82 -4.63 -9.70
CA LEU A 215 0.86 -5.69 -9.43
C LEU A 215 -0.43 -5.10 -8.88
N PHE A 216 -1.54 -5.46 -9.49
CA PHE A 216 -2.89 -5.12 -9.04
C PHE A 216 -3.61 -6.38 -8.58
N VAL A 217 -4.15 -6.39 -7.37
CA VAL A 217 -4.86 -7.53 -6.78
C VAL A 217 -6.30 -7.12 -6.46
N PHE A 218 -7.27 -7.85 -7.00
CA PHE A 218 -8.69 -7.59 -6.81
C PHE A 218 -9.45 -8.83 -6.39
N CYS A 219 -10.56 -8.62 -5.66
CA CYS A 219 -11.52 -9.65 -5.32
C CYS A 219 -12.86 -9.40 -6.00
N LEU A 220 -13.42 -10.43 -6.65
CA LEU A 220 -14.68 -10.31 -7.42
C LEU A 220 -15.89 -9.95 -6.55
N GLY A 221 -15.87 -10.37 -5.26
CA GLY A 221 -16.92 -10.07 -4.29
C GLY A 221 -16.75 -8.77 -3.53
N ASP A 222 -15.76 -7.94 -3.86
CA ASP A 222 -15.47 -6.70 -3.16
C ASP A 222 -16.42 -5.55 -3.57
N PRO A 223 -17.33 -5.10 -2.69
CA PRO A 223 -18.22 -3.99 -3.00
C PRO A 223 -17.56 -2.61 -2.79
N ALA A 224 -16.48 -2.52 -2.00
CA ALA A 224 -15.79 -1.28 -1.70
C ALA A 224 -14.83 -0.85 -2.82
N ALA A 225 -14.17 -1.83 -3.46
CA ALA A 225 -13.28 -1.62 -4.58
C ALA A 225 -13.59 -2.56 -5.76
N PRO A 226 -14.76 -2.44 -6.41
CA PRO A 226 -15.11 -3.29 -7.52
C PRO A 226 -14.08 -3.19 -8.65
N TYR A 227 -13.50 -4.33 -9.08
CA TYR A 227 -12.40 -4.36 -10.04
C TYR A 227 -12.72 -3.61 -11.35
N ASN A 228 -13.97 -3.67 -11.81
CA ASN A 228 -14.40 -3.00 -13.04
C ASN A 228 -14.27 -1.47 -12.97
N LYS A 229 -14.33 -0.87 -11.78
CA LYS A 229 -14.10 0.56 -11.56
C LYS A 229 -12.64 0.95 -11.74
N PHE A 230 -11.71 0.00 -11.54
CA PHE A 230 -10.29 0.23 -11.72
C PHE A 230 -9.79 -0.03 -13.15
N LEU A 231 -10.56 -0.70 -14.00
CA LEU A 231 -10.15 -1.10 -15.35
C LEU A 231 -9.61 0.06 -16.19
N TYR A 232 -10.18 1.25 -16.06
CA TYR A 232 -9.68 2.43 -16.74
C TYR A 232 -8.25 2.78 -16.31
N SER A 233 -8.00 2.85 -15.01
CA SER A 233 -6.67 3.14 -14.47
C SER A 233 -5.66 2.05 -14.82
N TYR A 234 -6.09 0.78 -14.80
CA TYR A 234 -5.27 -0.36 -15.25
C TYR A 234 -4.92 -0.25 -16.73
N GLY A 235 -5.89 0.09 -17.59
CA GLY A 235 -5.65 0.28 -19.02
C GLY A 235 -4.62 1.38 -19.31
N MET A 236 -4.62 2.45 -18.52
CA MET A 236 -3.68 3.57 -18.65
C MET A 236 -2.29 3.27 -18.08
N ALA A 237 -2.15 2.26 -17.21
CA ALA A 237 -0.88 1.92 -16.60
C ALA A 237 0.14 1.46 -17.66
N SER A 238 1.36 2.03 -17.58
CA SER A 238 2.49 1.58 -18.40
C SER A 238 2.92 0.15 -18.04
N GLU A 239 3.65 -0.50 -18.94
CA GLU A 239 4.29 -1.80 -18.63
C GLU A 239 5.58 -1.57 -17.80
N PRO A 240 6.07 -2.59 -17.05
CA PRO A 240 5.43 -3.89 -16.82
C PRO A 240 4.30 -3.82 -15.77
N LYS A 241 3.19 -4.50 -16.05
CA LYS A 241 2.05 -4.59 -15.13
C LYS A 241 1.43 -5.98 -15.14
N ARG A 242 0.88 -6.39 -13.99
CA ARG A 242 0.17 -7.65 -13.81
C ARG A 242 -1.09 -7.44 -12.99
N VAL A 243 -2.11 -8.26 -13.25
CA VAL A 243 -3.32 -8.31 -12.42
C VAL A 243 -3.50 -9.72 -11.88
N MET A 244 -3.92 -9.81 -10.62
CA MET A 244 -4.43 -11.02 -9.99
C MET A 244 -5.87 -10.78 -9.57
N VAL A 245 -6.77 -11.68 -9.92
CA VAL A 245 -8.19 -11.57 -9.59
C VAL A 245 -8.63 -12.85 -8.89
N TYR A 246 -9.27 -12.70 -7.73
CA TYR A 246 -9.69 -13.80 -6.87
C TYR A 246 -11.16 -13.66 -6.49
N THR A 247 -11.72 -14.72 -5.92
CA THR A 247 -12.99 -14.67 -5.19
C THR A 247 -12.73 -14.24 -3.76
N GLY A 248 -13.55 -13.35 -3.22
CA GLY A 248 -13.37 -12.88 -1.83
C GLY A 248 -13.95 -11.48 -1.61
N ASN A 249 -13.70 -10.93 -0.45
CA ASN A 249 -14.11 -9.59 -0.02
C ASN A 249 -12.95 -8.58 -0.10
N HIS A 250 -13.16 -7.39 0.48
CA HIS A 250 -12.20 -6.28 0.44
C HIS A 250 -10.86 -6.62 1.11
N ASP A 251 -10.88 -7.36 2.22
CA ASP A 251 -9.71 -7.63 3.05
C ASP A 251 -9.05 -8.99 2.74
N THR A 252 -9.68 -9.82 1.90
CA THR A 252 -9.15 -11.14 1.51
C THR A 252 -7.67 -11.12 1.07
N PRO A 253 -7.16 -10.12 0.33
CA PRO A 253 -5.74 -10.07 -0.02
C PRO A 253 -4.77 -10.01 1.16
N LEU A 254 -5.25 -9.57 2.32
CA LEU A 254 -4.46 -9.45 3.55
C LEU A 254 -4.67 -10.63 4.50
N GLU A 255 -5.89 -11.15 4.56
CA GLU A 255 -6.30 -12.16 5.54
C GLU A 255 -6.04 -13.59 5.07
N GLU A 256 -6.26 -13.89 3.79
CA GLU A 256 -6.10 -15.24 3.26
C GLU A 256 -4.62 -15.55 2.98
N GLY A 257 -4.05 -16.47 3.77
CA GLY A 257 -2.62 -16.79 3.75
C GLY A 257 -2.08 -17.23 2.38
N MET A 258 -2.85 -18.00 1.59
CA MET A 258 -2.44 -18.41 0.24
C MET A 258 -2.33 -17.20 -0.68
N LEU A 259 -3.32 -16.32 -0.66
CA LEU A 259 -3.38 -15.14 -1.50
C LEU A 259 -2.32 -14.13 -1.10
N ARG A 260 -2.17 -13.91 0.23
CA ARG A 260 -1.10 -13.10 0.81
C ARG A 260 0.27 -13.58 0.35
N SER A 261 0.55 -14.87 0.45
CA SER A 261 1.81 -15.48 -0.01
C SER A 261 2.07 -15.25 -1.52
N GLN A 262 1.04 -15.25 -2.37
CA GLN A 262 1.24 -15.08 -3.81
C GLN A 262 1.69 -13.67 -4.19
N TRP A 263 1.02 -12.62 -3.69
CA TRP A 263 1.46 -11.26 -3.98
C TRP A 263 2.79 -10.91 -3.30
N GLN A 264 3.07 -11.48 -2.12
CA GLN A 264 4.36 -11.32 -1.45
C GLN A 264 5.50 -11.97 -2.25
N LYS A 265 5.34 -13.22 -2.69
CA LYS A 265 6.33 -13.88 -3.55
C LYS A 265 6.62 -13.10 -4.82
N TRP A 266 5.56 -12.54 -5.43
CA TRP A 266 5.73 -11.66 -6.59
C TRP A 266 6.55 -10.41 -6.22
N THR A 267 6.24 -9.78 -5.08
CA THR A 267 6.95 -8.60 -4.57
C THR A 267 8.43 -8.89 -4.32
N VAL A 268 8.73 -9.98 -3.62
CA VAL A 268 10.10 -10.45 -3.36
C VAL A 268 10.86 -10.64 -4.67
N GLY A 269 10.28 -11.37 -5.62
CA GLY A 269 10.88 -11.57 -6.94
C GLY A 269 11.18 -10.26 -7.66
N ALA A 270 10.22 -9.34 -7.69
CA ALA A 270 10.35 -8.06 -8.38
C ALA A 270 11.41 -7.15 -7.72
N LEU A 271 11.47 -7.07 -6.39
CA LEU A 271 12.47 -6.28 -5.66
C LEU A 271 13.89 -6.87 -5.78
N HIS A 272 14.01 -8.18 -5.95
CA HIS A 272 15.30 -8.84 -6.23
C HIS A 272 15.69 -8.86 -7.72
N GLY A 273 14.91 -8.21 -8.59
CA GLY A 273 15.18 -8.21 -10.04
C GLY A 273 14.95 -9.55 -10.72
N ARG A 274 14.28 -10.49 -10.05
CA ARG A 274 13.81 -11.75 -10.63
C ARG A 274 12.43 -11.46 -11.20
N HIS A 275 12.32 -11.34 -12.53
CA HIS A 275 11.03 -11.08 -13.16
C HIS A 275 10.06 -12.25 -12.89
N PRO A 276 9.04 -12.07 -12.09
CA PRO A 276 8.02 -13.11 -11.87
C PRO A 276 6.94 -12.99 -12.96
N TYR A 277 7.27 -13.48 -14.15
CA TYR A 277 6.32 -13.61 -15.26
C TYR A 277 5.71 -15.00 -15.26
#